data_419f4f3f53e839ce116610806aa80b8e
#
_entry.id   419f4f3f53e839ce116610806aa80b8e
#
_cell.length_a   1.000
_cell.length_b   1.000
_cell.length_c   1.000
_cell.angle_alpha   90.00
_cell.angle_beta   90.00
_cell.angle_gamma   90.00
#
_symmetry.space_group_name_H-M   'P 1'
#
loop_
_entity.id
_entity.type
_entity.pdbx_description
1 polymer ?
#
loop_
_entity_poly.entity_id
_entity_poly.type
_entity_poly.pdbx_seq_one_letter_code
_entity_poly.pdbx_strand_id
1 'polypeptide(L)'
;YGNIGSFCTQAVLAAPDMELVGIICPEAKTLNLPEFKVVEELEDLGGAKIDVAILCVPSRLVTKVAPKYLERGISTVDPYDVHGVWDTLQEMDAHARKGNASAIISAGWDPGSDSIIRALMLACVPRGITHTNFGPGMSMGHTVAAKAIPGVANALSMTIPLGEGLHRRMVYVELAEGTDFKTVEAAI
;
A
#
# COMPACT_ATOMS: atom_id res chain seq x y z
N TYR A 1 -6.99 3.81 10.02
CA TYR A 1 -8.12 3.26 9.25
C TYR A 1 -8.55 4.28 8.21
N GLY A 2 -8.15 4.03 6.98
CA GLY A 2 -8.43 4.91 5.84
C GLY A 2 -9.29 4.21 4.78
N ASN A 3 -9.31 4.76 3.55
CA ASN A 3 -10.11 4.22 2.44
C ASN A 3 -9.80 2.74 2.16
N ILE A 4 -8.52 2.38 2.06
CA ILE A 4 -8.13 0.98 1.79
C ILE A 4 -8.56 0.07 2.94
N GLY A 5 -8.31 0.45 4.20
CA GLY A 5 -8.74 -0.32 5.36
C GLY A 5 -10.26 -0.55 5.39
N SER A 6 -11.04 0.47 5.08
CA SER A 6 -12.50 0.37 4.99
C SER A 6 -12.95 -0.62 3.91
N PHE A 7 -12.39 -0.53 2.69
CA PHE A 7 -12.71 -1.48 1.62
C PHE A 7 -12.27 -2.91 1.95
N CYS A 8 -11.10 -3.10 2.53
CA CYS A 8 -10.62 -4.42 2.97
C CYS A 8 -11.54 -5.01 4.05
N THR A 9 -11.97 -4.20 5.02
CA THR A 9 -12.93 -4.63 6.05
C THR A 9 -14.24 -5.14 5.41
N GLN A 10 -14.80 -4.37 4.47
CA GLN A 10 -16.01 -4.78 3.76
C GLN A 10 -15.81 -6.06 2.94
N ALA A 11 -14.65 -6.22 2.29
CA ALA A 11 -14.32 -7.42 1.52
C ALA A 11 -14.22 -8.66 2.42
N VAL A 12 -13.56 -8.54 3.58
CA VAL A 12 -13.47 -9.63 4.56
C VAL A 12 -14.86 -10.03 5.08
N LEU A 13 -15.70 -9.05 5.41
CA LEU A 13 -17.07 -9.31 5.89
C LEU A 13 -17.97 -9.97 4.82
N ALA A 14 -17.70 -9.70 3.54
CA ALA A 14 -18.44 -10.30 2.44
C ALA A 14 -17.93 -11.70 2.04
N ALA A 15 -16.72 -12.08 2.47
CA ALA A 15 -16.12 -13.36 2.13
C ALA A 15 -16.67 -14.47 3.03
N PRO A 16 -17.22 -15.57 2.47
CA PRO A 16 -17.86 -16.61 3.26
C PRO A 16 -16.88 -17.50 4.05
N ASP A 17 -15.59 -17.41 3.74
CA ASP A 17 -14.48 -18.18 4.30
C ASP A 17 -13.55 -17.36 5.18
N MET A 18 -13.92 -16.11 5.51
CA MET A 18 -13.15 -15.20 6.34
C MET A 18 -13.95 -14.68 7.52
N GLU A 19 -13.26 -14.42 8.61
CA GLU A 19 -13.79 -13.79 9.82
C GLU A 19 -12.93 -12.58 10.19
N LEU A 20 -13.57 -11.43 10.40
CA LEU A 20 -12.88 -10.23 10.86
C LEU A 20 -12.66 -10.31 12.38
N VAL A 21 -11.43 -10.61 12.79
CA VAL A 21 -11.04 -10.70 14.20
C VAL A 21 -10.95 -9.33 14.86
N GLY A 22 -10.48 -8.31 14.11
CA GLY A 22 -10.38 -6.94 14.59
C GLY A 22 -9.66 -6.02 13.62
N ILE A 23 -9.63 -4.75 13.99
CA ILE A 23 -8.95 -3.68 13.25
C ILE A 23 -7.88 -3.10 14.16
N ILE A 24 -6.62 -3.09 13.69
CA ILE A 24 -5.51 -2.48 14.41
C ILE A 24 -5.22 -1.12 13.78
N CYS A 25 -5.33 -0.06 14.57
CA CYS A 25 -5.13 1.30 14.10
C CYS A 25 -4.56 2.17 15.23
N PRO A 26 -3.46 2.92 14.99
CA PRO A 26 -2.91 3.82 16.01
C PRO A 26 -3.90 4.86 16.52
N GLU A 27 -4.90 5.22 15.70
CA GLU A 27 -5.95 6.17 16.06
C GLU A 27 -7.23 5.48 16.60
N ALA A 28 -7.14 4.24 17.11
CA ALA A 28 -8.30 3.46 17.55
C ALA A 28 -9.25 4.22 18.49
N LYS A 29 -8.71 5.00 19.43
CA LYS A 29 -9.50 5.81 20.37
C LYS A 29 -10.34 6.90 19.74
N THR A 30 -9.98 7.36 18.54
CA THR A 30 -10.71 8.42 17.83
C THR A 30 -11.65 7.86 16.76
N LEU A 31 -11.52 6.57 16.44
CA LEU A 31 -12.39 5.91 15.48
C LEU A 31 -13.72 5.51 16.14
N ASN A 32 -14.80 5.95 15.56
CA ASN A 32 -16.15 5.57 15.99
C ASN A 32 -16.68 4.42 15.09
N LEU A 33 -16.25 3.20 15.40
CA LEU A 33 -16.65 1.97 14.73
C LEU A 33 -17.13 0.94 15.77
N PRO A 34 -18.28 1.19 16.43
CA PRO A 34 -18.74 0.40 17.55
C PRO A 34 -19.06 -1.06 17.21
N GLU A 35 -19.29 -1.36 15.94
CA GLU A 35 -19.56 -2.70 15.43
C GLU A 35 -18.31 -3.59 15.34
N PHE A 36 -17.10 -2.99 15.43
CA PHE A 36 -15.83 -3.72 15.29
C PHE A 36 -14.98 -3.62 16.54
N LYS A 37 -14.21 -4.66 16.80
CA LYS A 37 -13.12 -4.61 17.77
C LYS A 37 -11.97 -3.81 17.18
N VAL A 38 -11.83 -2.55 17.56
CA VAL A 38 -10.75 -1.65 17.13
C VAL A 38 -9.76 -1.46 18.28
N VAL A 39 -8.48 -1.72 18.01
CA VAL A 39 -7.40 -1.68 18.99
C VAL A 39 -6.17 -0.94 18.46
N GLU A 40 -5.29 -0.49 19.36
CA GLU A 40 -4.05 0.19 18.97
C GLU A 40 -2.94 -0.79 18.64
N GLU A 41 -2.84 -1.91 19.35
CA GLU A 41 -1.78 -2.90 19.18
C GLU A 41 -2.36 -4.32 19.04
N LEU A 42 -1.56 -5.22 18.48
CA LEU A 42 -1.93 -6.62 18.23
C LEU A 42 -2.28 -7.36 19.53
N GLU A 43 -1.56 -7.06 20.59
CA GLU A 43 -1.71 -7.65 21.92
C GLU A 43 -3.10 -7.39 22.53
N ASP A 44 -3.72 -6.27 22.20
CA ASP A 44 -5.03 -5.87 22.68
C ASP A 44 -6.19 -6.71 22.09
N LEU A 45 -5.90 -7.52 21.08
CA LEU A 45 -6.86 -8.49 20.54
C LEU A 45 -7.10 -9.69 21.48
N GLY A 46 -6.33 -9.77 22.58
CA GLY A 46 -6.62 -10.70 23.70
C GLY A 46 -6.31 -12.17 23.36
N GLY A 47 -5.31 -12.44 22.53
CA GLY A 47 -4.88 -13.79 22.18
C GLY A 47 -5.81 -14.51 21.20
N ALA A 48 -6.67 -13.77 20.49
CA ALA A 48 -7.47 -14.33 19.41
C ALA A 48 -6.55 -14.95 18.34
N LYS A 49 -6.96 -16.10 17.79
CA LYS A 49 -6.22 -16.72 16.68
C LYS A 49 -6.39 -15.86 15.43
N ILE A 50 -5.26 -15.43 14.88
CA ILE A 50 -5.21 -14.65 13.65
C ILE A 50 -4.38 -15.40 12.63
N ASP A 51 -4.96 -15.72 11.49
CA ASP A 51 -4.27 -16.44 10.42
C ASP A 51 -3.58 -15.46 9.46
N VAL A 52 -4.22 -14.30 9.17
CA VAL A 52 -3.74 -13.32 8.18
C VAL A 52 -3.97 -11.89 8.67
N ALA A 53 -2.99 -11.03 8.44
CA ALA A 53 -3.09 -9.58 8.60
C ALA A 53 -3.04 -8.89 7.22
N ILE A 54 -4.08 -8.13 6.88
CA ILE A 54 -4.09 -7.27 5.69
C ILE A 54 -3.52 -5.91 6.07
N LEU A 55 -2.36 -5.56 5.53
CA LEU A 55 -1.63 -4.36 5.89
C LEU A 55 -2.06 -3.18 5.02
N CYS A 56 -3.00 -2.38 5.48
CA CYS A 56 -3.49 -1.18 4.82
C CYS A 56 -2.68 0.07 5.20
N VAL A 57 -1.36 -0.04 5.14
CA VAL A 57 -0.41 1.01 5.51
C VAL A 57 0.33 1.53 4.27
N PRO A 58 0.91 2.76 4.32
CA PRO A 58 1.78 3.24 3.25
C PRO A 58 2.92 2.25 2.97
N SER A 59 3.25 2.03 1.69
CA SER A 59 4.26 1.05 1.25
C SER A 59 5.59 1.13 2.02
N ARG A 60 6.06 2.34 2.33
CA ARG A 60 7.30 2.54 3.09
C ARG A 60 7.25 2.06 4.55
N LEU A 61 6.06 1.77 5.07
CA LEU A 61 5.88 1.22 6.42
C LEU A 61 5.75 -0.30 6.43
N VAL A 62 5.47 -0.93 5.29
CA VAL A 62 5.29 -2.38 5.20
C VAL A 62 6.47 -3.15 5.78
N THR A 63 7.70 -2.79 5.39
CA THR A 63 8.93 -3.44 5.87
C THR A 63 9.15 -3.30 7.38
N LYS A 64 8.54 -2.30 8.01
CA LYS A 64 8.61 -2.10 9.48
C LYS A 64 7.47 -2.79 10.22
N VAL A 65 6.33 -2.96 9.56
CA VAL A 65 5.10 -3.48 10.18
C VAL A 65 4.96 -4.98 9.97
N ALA A 66 5.18 -5.49 8.75
CA ALA A 66 5.00 -6.90 8.42
C ALA A 66 5.79 -7.87 9.33
N PRO A 67 7.07 -7.61 9.68
CA PRO A 67 7.84 -8.49 10.56
C PRO A 67 7.16 -8.78 11.91
N LYS A 68 6.45 -7.81 12.47
CA LYS A 68 5.74 -7.96 13.75
C LYS A 68 4.71 -9.09 13.72
N TYR A 69 4.06 -9.28 12.58
CA TYR A 69 3.05 -10.32 12.35
C TYR A 69 3.70 -11.62 11.90
N LEU A 70 4.58 -11.56 10.90
CA LEU A 70 5.22 -12.73 10.31
C LEU A 70 5.96 -13.57 11.35
N GLU A 71 6.77 -12.94 12.20
CA GLU A 71 7.53 -13.64 13.26
C GLU A 71 6.64 -14.29 14.34
N ARG A 72 5.36 -13.90 14.41
CA ARG A 72 4.35 -14.49 15.31
C ARG A 72 3.49 -15.57 14.63
N GLY A 73 3.83 -15.97 13.41
CA GLY A 73 3.09 -16.96 12.66
C GLY A 73 1.82 -16.43 11.98
N ILE A 74 1.68 -15.11 11.88
CA ILE A 74 0.56 -14.46 11.21
C ILE A 74 1.01 -14.07 9.81
N SER A 75 0.37 -14.64 8.79
CA SER A 75 0.66 -14.31 7.38
C SER A 75 0.26 -12.87 7.06
N THR A 76 0.93 -12.25 6.08
CA THR A 76 0.62 -10.86 5.69
C THR A 76 0.29 -10.73 4.21
N VAL A 77 -0.59 -9.78 3.90
CA VAL A 77 -0.90 -9.34 2.53
C VAL A 77 -0.83 -7.82 2.51
N ASP A 78 -0.12 -7.24 1.55
CA ASP A 78 0.08 -5.80 1.48
C ASP A 78 0.18 -5.28 0.04
N PRO A 79 -0.09 -3.97 -0.20
CA PRO A 79 -0.05 -3.33 -1.50
C PRO A 79 1.32 -2.67 -1.80
N TYR A 80 2.44 -3.22 -1.33
CA TYR A 80 3.77 -2.64 -1.52
C TYR A 80 4.07 -2.31 -2.99
N ASP A 81 4.44 -1.07 -3.28
CA ASP A 81 4.59 -0.54 -4.64
C ASP A 81 5.95 0.15 -4.92
N VAL A 82 6.94 -0.09 -4.08
CA VAL A 82 8.27 0.51 -4.26
C VAL A 82 9.08 -0.32 -5.28
N HIS A 83 9.71 0.36 -6.22
CA HIS A 83 10.60 -0.27 -7.20
C HIS A 83 11.81 -0.92 -6.51
N GLY A 84 12.38 -1.96 -7.13
CA GLY A 84 13.48 -2.71 -6.53
C GLY A 84 13.01 -3.67 -5.42
N VAL A 85 11.85 -4.24 -5.58
CA VAL A 85 11.15 -5.10 -4.61
C VAL A 85 11.93 -6.36 -4.18
N TRP A 86 12.99 -6.76 -4.89
CA TRP A 86 13.70 -8.02 -4.64
C TRP A 86 14.29 -8.11 -3.23
N ASP A 87 14.96 -7.06 -2.77
CA ASP A 87 15.57 -7.06 -1.43
C ASP A 87 14.49 -7.10 -0.35
N THR A 88 13.40 -6.37 -0.55
CA THR A 88 12.22 -6.42 0.33
C THR A 88 11.59 -7.81 0.36
N LEU A 89 11.50 -8.48 -0.79
CA LEU A 89 10.98 -9.84 -0.86
C LEU A 89 11.83 -10.82 -0.04
N GLN A 90 13.16 -10.73 -0.16
CA GLN A 90 14.09 -11.57 0.61
C GLN A 90 14.01 -11.28 2.13
N GLU A 91 13.89 -10.01 2.51
CA GLU A 91 13.71 -9.61 3.91
C GLU A 91 12.41 -10.19 4.48
N MET A 92 11.29 -10.04 3.77
CA MET A 92 10.00 -10.57 4.19
C MET A 92 9.98 -12.11 4.22
N ASP A 93 10.64 -12.79 3.26
CA ASP A 93 10.80 -14.25 3.27
C ASP A 93 11.54 -14.72 4.54
N ALA A 94 12.59 -14.02 4.94
CA ALA A 94 13.35 -14.37 6.15
C ALA A 94 12.46 -14.27 7.42
N HIS A 95 11.67 -13.21 7.56
CA HIS A 95 10.73 -13.06 8.67
C HIS A 95 9.58 -14.09 8.62
N ALA A 96 9.06 -14.37 7.43
CA ALA A 96 8.00 -15.36 7.24
C ALA A 96 8.48 -16.77 7.62
N ARG A 97 9.67 -17.17 7.19
CA ARG A 97 10.28 -18.45 7.57
C ARG A 97 10.48 -18.59 9.08
N LYS A 98 10.93 -17.51 9.75
CA LYS A 98 11.14 -17.51 11.20
C LYS A 98 9.86 -17.79 11.97
N GLY A 99 8.73 -17.26 11.52
CA GLY A 99 7.42 -17.47 12.16
C GLY A 99 6.60 -18.61 11.56
N ASN A 100 7.09 -19.34 10.53
CA ASN A 100 6.32 -20.31 9.76
C ASN A 100 5.04 -19.71 9.18
N ALA A 101 5.15 -18.50 8.63
CA ALA A 101 4.08 -17.73 8.00
C ALA A 101 4.38 -17.49 6.52
N SER A 102 3.48 -16.81 5.82
CA SER A 102 3.64 -16.40 4.42
C SER A 102 3.47 -14.89 4.29
N ALA A 103 4.22 -14.27 3.38
CA ALA A 103 4.03 -12.88 3.01
C ALA A 103 3.65 -12.76 1.53
N ILE A 104 2.54 -12.11 1.24
CA ILE A 104 2.14 -11.74 -0.12
C ILE A 104 2.30 -10.23 -0.23
N ILE A 105 3.37 -9.81 -0.90
CA ILE A 105 3.66 -8.40 -1.14
C ILE A 105 3.18 -7.97 -2.52
N SER A 106 2.98 -6.67 -2.72
CA SER A 106 2.53 -6.12 -4.01
C SER A 106 1.16 -6.64 -4.46
N ALA A 107 0.25 -6.89 -3.53
CA ALA A 107 -1.10 -7.37 -3.77
C ALA A 107 -2.12 -6.21 -3.93
N GLY A 108 -1.70 -5.10 -4.51
CA GLY A 108 -2.56 -3.95 -4.80
C GLY A 108 -3.21 -4.02 -6.18
N TRP A 109 -3.33 -2.86 -6.83
CA TRP A 109 -3.82 -2.76 -8.20
C TRP A 109 -2.66 -2.88 -9.20
N ASP A 110 -1.68 -1.99 -9.13
CA ASP A 110 -0.47 -1.97 -9.95
C ASP A 110 0.73 -1.50 -9.08
N PRO A 111 1.57 -2.43 -8.62
CA PRO A 111 1.55 -3.87 -8.87
C PRO A 111 0.42 -4.63 -8.14
N GLY A 112 -0.09 -5.67 -8.80
CA GLY A 112 -1.14 -6.56 -8.29
C GLY A 112 -2.09 -7.04 -9.36
N SER A 113 -3.39 -6.74 -9.23
CA SER A 113 -4.45 -7.23 -10.14
C SER A 113 -4.22 -6.83 -11.60
N ASP A 114 -3.80 -5.60 -11.87
CA ASP A 114 -3.51 -5.13 -13.22
C ASP A 114 -2.33 -5.89 -13.85
N SER A 115 -1.31 -6.18 -13.06
CA SER A 115 -0.15 -6.97 -13.51
C SER A 115 -0.55 -8.39 -13.92
N ILE A 116 -1.46 -9.03 -13.18
CA ILE A 116 -2.00 -10.36 -13.51
C ILE A 116 -2.80 -10.31 -14.80
N ILE A 117 -3.69 -9.32 -14.94
CA ILE A 117 -4.50 -9.14 -16.16
C ILE A 117 -3.60 -8.93 -17.37
N ARG A 118 -2.55 -8.09 -17.26
CA ARG A 118 -1.59 -7.89 -18.35
C ARG A 118 -0.84 -9.16 -18.72
N ALA A 119 -0.46 -9.99 -17.74
CA ALA A 119 0.19 -11.26 -18.01
C ALA A 119 -0.73 -12.25 -18.75
N LEU A 120 -2.01 -12.31 -18.37
CA LEU A 120 -3.02 -13.11 -19.08
C LEU A 120 -3.27 -12.62 -20.50
N MET A 121 -3.37 -11.31 -20.71
CA MET A 121 -3.49 -10.71 -22.04
C MET A 121 -2.28 -11.03 -22.91
N LEU A 122 -1.07 -10.97 -22.36
CA LEU A 122 0.16 -11.33 -23.08
C LEU A 122 0.17 -12.81 -23.46
N ALA A 123 -0.33 -13.70 -22.62
CA ALA A 123 -0.46 -15.12 -22.95
C ALA A 123 -1.42 -15.37 -24.12
N CYS A 124 -2.52 -14.61 -24.18
CA CYS A 124 -3.49 -14.70 -25.29
C CYS A 124 -2.97 -14.06 -26.59
N VAL A 125 -2.20 -12.97 -26.50
CA VAL A 125 -1.67 -12.21 -27.64
C VAL A 125 -0.17 -11.94 -27.44
N PRO A 126 0.70 -12.95 -27.64
CA PRO A 126 2.13 -12.86 -27.26
C PRO A 126 2.94 -11.77 -27.98
N ARG A 127 2.43 -11.24 -29.09
CA ARG A 127 3.04 -10.14 -29.84
C ARG A 127 2.28 -8.82 -29.68
N GLY A 128 1.28 -8.79 -28.79
CA GLY A 128 0.49 -7.61 -28.50
C GLY A 128 1.24 -6.65 -27.58
N ILE A 129 0.74 -5.42 -27.54
CA ILE A 129 1.15 -4.40 -26.57
C ILE A 129 -0.07 -4.10 -25.71
N THR A 130 0.12 -4.08 -24.39
CA THR A 130 -0.91 -3.66 -23.45
C THR A 130 -0.70 -2.20 -23.05
N HIS A 131 -1.79 -1.44 -22.98
CA HIS A 131 -1.79 -0.06 -22.49
C HIS A 131 -2.68 0.05 -21.25
N THR A 132 -2.15 0.63 -20.18
CA THR A 132 -2.96 1.01 -19.01
C THR A 132 -3.26 2.50 -19.11
N ASN A 133 -4.54 2.85 -19.24
CA ASN A 133 -4.98 4.24 -19.23
C ASN A 133 -5.38 4.63 -17.81
N PHE A 134 -4.60 5.52 -17.22
CA PHE A 134 -4.93 6.10 -15.91
C PHE A 134 -6.01 7.18 -16.08
N GLY A 135 -6.99 7.19 -15.16
CA GLY A 135 -7.95 8.28 -15.07
C GLY A 135 -7.28 9.60 -14.65
N PRO A 136 -7.92 10.76 -14.94
CA PRO A 136 -7.45 12.04 -14.43
C PRO A 136 -7.63 12.10 -12.91
N GLY A 137 -6.69 12.72 -12.21
CA GLY A 137 -6.83 12.95 -10.78
C GLY A 137 -5.53 12.90 -9.99
N MET A 138 -5.68 13.02 -8.68
CA MET A 138 -4.56 12.98 -7.75
C MET A 138 -3.93 11.58 -7.70
N SER A 139 -2.62 11.56 -7.81
CA SER A 139 -1.82 10.35 -7.60
C SER A 139 -1.31 10.33 -6.16
N MET A 140 -1.85 9.45 -5.33
CA MET A 140 -1.48 9.35 -3.90
C MET A 140 0.00 9.00 -3.71
N GLY A 141 0.49 7.95 -4.35
CA GLY A 141 1.89 7.51 -4.22
C GLY A 141 2.89 8.60 -4.59
N HIS A 142 2.69 9.26 -5.73
CA HIS A 142 3.55 10.36 -6.15
C HIS A 142 3.40 11.62 -5.30
N THR A 143 2.22 11.89 -4.77
CA THR A 143 2.00 12.98 -3.82
C THR A 143 2.78 12.73 -2.53
N VAL A 144 2.72 11.51 -1.98
CA VAL A 144 3.49 11.13 -0.79
C VAL A 144 5.00 11.17 -1.05
N ALA A 145 5.44 10.72 -2.24
CA ALA A 145 6.85 10.79 -2.62
C ALA A 145 7.34 12.24 -2.69
N ALA A 146 6.58 13.14 -3.31
CA ALA A 146 6.93 14.56 -3.38
C ALA A 146 6.97 15.21 -2.00
N LYS A 147 6.01 14.90 -1.12
CA LYS A 147 6.02 15.40 0.29
C LYS A 147 7.20 14.92 1.12
N ALA A 148 7.80 13.79 0.77
CA ALA A 148 8.94 13.24 1.49
C ALA A 148 10.27 13.91 1.15
N ILE A 149 10.31 14.80 0.15
CA ILE A 149 11.52 15.52 -0.25
C ILE A 149 11.84 16.58 0.80
N PRO A 150 13.08 16.63 1.31
CA PRO A 150 13.50 17.67 2.25
C PRO A 150 13.25 19.08 1.70
N GLY A 151 12.65 19.94 2.52
CA GLY A 151 12.30 21.30 2.13
C GLY A 151 10.91 21.44 1.49
N VAL A 152 10.16 20.36 1.33
CA VAL A 152 8.75 20.39 0.90
C VAL A 152 7.83 20.42 2.13
N ALA A 153 7.05 21.49 2.27
CA ALA A 153 6.02 21.60 3.31
C ALA A 153 4.75 20.84 2.91
N ASN A 154 4.36 20.95 1.63
CA ASN A 154 3.20 20.23 1.10
C ASN A 154 3.37 19.98 -0.41
N ALA A 155 2.68 18.95 -0.93
CA ALA A 155 2.69 18.65 -2.36
C ALA A 155 1.39 18.00 -2.82
N LEU A 156 1.13 18.11 -4.12
CA LEU A 156 0.03 17.46 -4.82
C LEU A 156 0.52 17.03 -6.20
N SER A 157 0.41 15.75 -6.51
CA SER A 157 0.71 15.21 -7.83
C SER A 157 -0.59 14.82 -8.57
N MET A 158 -0.79 15.41 -9.75
CA MET A 158 -1.94 15.15 -10.61
C MET A 158 -1.55 14.35 -11.83
N THR A 159 -2.32 13.32 -12.15
CA THR A 159 -2.21 12.56 -13.40
C THR A 159 -3.14 13.18 -14.45
N ILE A 160 -2.60 13.49 -15.61
CA ILE A 160 -3.33 14.04 -16.75
C ILE A 160 -3.18 13.06 -17.92
N PRO A 161 -4.20 12.25 -18.24
CA PRO A 161 -4.14 11.29 -19.32
C PRO A 161 -3.96 11.99 -20.68
N LEU A 162 -3.13 11.42 -21.55
CA LEU A 162 -2.91 11.87 -22.94
C LEU A 162 -3.42 10.84 -23.96
N GLY A 163 -3.90 9.68 -23.52
CA GLY A 163 -4.30 8.55 -24.34
C GLY A 163 -3.15 7.57 -24.61
N GLU A 164 -3.49 6.40 -25.14
CA GLU A 164 -2.55 5.34 -25.53
C GLU A 164 -1.55 4.92 -24.44
N GLY A 165 -1.98 4.94 -23.16
CA GLY A 165 -1.13 4.64 -22.02
C GLY A 165 -0.20 5.77 -21.59
N LEU A 166 -0.21 6.89 -22.28
CA LEU A 166 0.59 8.07 -21.95
C LEU A 166 -0.14 8.99 -20.98
N HIS A 167 0.62 9.64 -20.11
CA HIS A 167 0.10 10.67 -19.22
C HIS A 167 1.17 11.71 -18.91
N ARG A 168 0.70 12.92 -18.60
CA ARG A 168 1.52 13.98 -18.02
C ARG A 168 1.30 14.00 -16.51
N ARG A 169 2.34 14.32 -15.78
CA ARG A 169 2.25 14.53 -14.34
C ARG A 169 2.50 16.01 -14.03
N MET A 170 1.54 16.61 -13.32
CA MET A 170 1.68 17.96 -12.78
C MET A 170 1.92 17.82 -11.27
N VAL A 171 3.03 18.35 -10.79
CA VAL A 171 3.37 18.34 -9.37
C VAL A 171 3.36 19.78 -8.85
N TYR A 172 2.49 20.03 -7.89
CA TYR A 172 2.42 21.29 -7.16
C TYR A 172 3.15 21.09 -5.84
N VAL A 173 4.01 22.03 -5.49
CA VAL A 173 4.85 21.96 -4.30
C VAL A 173 4.77 23.27 -3.53
N GLU A 174 4.52 23.16 -2.23
CA GLU A 174 4.67 24.23 -1.26
C GLU A 174 6.02 24.03 -0.55
N LEU A 175 6.86 25.05 -0.59
CA LEU A 175 8.18 24.99 0.04
C LEU A 175 8.09 25.30 1.53
N ALA A 176 8.89 24.61 2.32
CA ALA A 176 9.09 24.98 3.70
C ALA A 176 9.84 26.33 3.79
N GLU A 177 9.57 27.08 4.86
CA GLU A 177 10.20 28.39 5.07
C GLU A 177 11.73 28.27 5.05
N GLY A 178 12.38 29.17 4.32
CA GLY A 178 13.83 29.19 4.17
C GLY A 178 14.42 28.18 3.18
N THR A 179 13.58 27.43 2.46
CA THR A 179 14.05 26.46 1.46
C THR A 179 14.29 27.09 0.10
N ASP A 180 15.41 26.74 -0.53
CA ASP A 180 15.72 27.17 -1.91
C ASP A 180 14.93 26.34 -2.93
N PHE A 181 14.23 27.03 -3.85
CA PHE A 181 13.42 26.40 -4.90
C PHE A 181 14.24 25.45 -5.78
N LYS A 182 15.43 25.86 -6.22
CA LYS A 182 16.26 25.06 -7.13
C LYS A 182 16.71 23.73 -6.51
N THR A 183 16.94 23.72 -5.21
CA THR A 183 17.31 22.50 -4.48
C THR A 183 16.16 21.50 -4.50
N VAL A 184 14.93 21.94 -4.29
CA VAL A 184 13.75 21.07 -4.32
C VAL A 184 13.40 20.67 -5.75
N GLU A 185 13.48 21.58 -6.71
CA GLU A 185 13.24 21.29 -8.14
C GLU A 185 14.16 20.18 -8.66
N ALA A 186 15.43 20.19 -8.25
CA ALA A 186 16.41 19.18 -8.66
C ALA A 186 16.18 17.80 -8.00
N ALA A 187 15.38 17.74 -6.91
CA ALA A 187 15.09 16.52 -6.16
C ALA A 187 13.75 15.89 -6.56
N ILE A 188 12.91 16.61 -7.32
CA ILE A 188 11.64 16.11 -7.87
C ILE A 188 11.86 15.43 -9.22
#